data_7bbffbac1ebae1bd6425d509a688628e
#
_entry.id   7bbffbac1ebae1bd6425d509a688628e
#
_cell.length_a   1.000
_cell.length_b   1.000
_cell.length_c   1.000
_cell.angle_alpha   90.00
_cell.angle_beta   90.00
_cell.angle_gamma   90.00
#
_symmetry.space_group_name_H-M   'P 1'
#
loop_
_entity.id
_entity.type
_entity.pdbx_description
1 polymer ?
#
loop_
_entity_poly.entity_id
_entity_poly.type
_entity_poly.pdbx_seq_one_letter_code
_entity_poly.pdbx_strand_id
1 'polypeptide(L)'
;MIQLFYIKDCQVKAVLTDGMEYNFSLTLDELVDCLNPSLFFRVNRQFLISREAIKDLDLWFNSRLSINLHHSRMTEKVLVSKARVAEFKEWFSSKK
;
A
#
# COMPACT_ATOMS: atom_id res chain seq x y z
N MET A 1 -13.96 4.92 0.71
CA MET A 1 -12.57 5.26 1.07
C MET A 1 -11.60 4.31 0.39
N ILE A 2 -10.49 4.86 -0.08
CA ILE A 2 -9.50 4.05 -0.80
C ILE A 2 -8.53 3.41 0.17
N GLN A 3 -8.41 2.08 0.10
CA GLN A 3 -7.44 1.33 0.89
C GLN A 3 -6.06 1.39 0.28
N LEU A 4 -6.00 1.18 -1.04
CA LEU A 4 -4.72 1.08 -1.71
C LEU A 4 -4.90 1.23 -3.21
N PHE A 5 -3.77 1.46 -3.87
CA PHE A 5 -3.68 1.37 -5.32
C PHE A 5 -2.66 0.29 -5.64
N TYR A 6 -2.90 -0.50 -6.68
CA TYR A 6 -1.92 -1.51 -7.06
C TYR A 6 -1.98 -1.75 -8.57
N ILE A 7 -0.93 -2.39 -9.08
CA ILE A 7 -0.82 -2.67 -10.50
C ILE A 7 -1.18 -4.13 -10.73
N LYS A 8 -2.13 -4.34 -11.65
CA LYS A 8 -2.48 -5.69 -12.08
C LYS A 8 -2.72 -5.63 -13.58
N ASP A 9 -2.07 -6.55 -14.31
CA ASP A 9 -2.20 -6.63 -15.78
C ASP A 9 -1.89 -5.28 -16.43
N CYS A 10 -0.81 -4.65 -15.97
CA CYS A 10 -0.33 -3.37 -16.49
C CYS A 10 -1.32 -2.21 -16.27
N GLN A 11 -2.27 -2.39 -15.36
CA GLN A 11 -3.28 -1.39 -15.07
C GLN A 11 -3.27 -1.04 -13.60
N VAL A 12 -3.27 0.26 -13.28
CA VAL A 12 -3.39 0.71 -11.90
C VAL A 12 -4.85 0.62 -11.48
N LYS A 13 -5.07 0.03 -10.33
CA LYS A 13 -6.43 -0.10 -9.77
C LYS A 13 -6.47 0.48 -8.37
N ALA A 14 -7.56 1.18 -8.07
CA ALA A 14 -7.84 1.66 -6.72
C ALA A 14 -8.80 0.66 -6.06
N VAL A 15 -8.46 0.23 -4.84
CA VAL A 15 -9.30 -0.72 -4.08
C VAL A 15 -9.90 0.04 -2.92
N LEU A 16 -11.22 0.00 -2.83
CA LEU A 16 -11.96 0.67 -1.77
C LEU A 16 -12.18 -0.26 -0.59
N THR A 17 -12.54 0.32 0.54
CA THR A 17 -12.78 -0.47 1.76
C THR A 17 -13.93 -1.44 1.62
N ASP A 18 -14.87 -1.19 0.70
CA ASP A 18 -15.98 -2.12 0.45
C ASP A 18 -15.62 -3.22 -0.53
N GLY A 19 -14.37 -3.24 -1.01
CA GLY A 19 -13.90 -4.27 -1.92
C GLY A 19 -14.04 -3.92 -3.39
N MET A 20 -14.65 -2.79 -3.72
CA MET A 20 -14.77 -2.37 -5.11
C MET A 20 -13.43 -1.93 -5.66
N GLU A 21 -13.21 -2.19 -6.94
CA GLU A 21 -11.98 -1.80 -7.62
C GLU A 21 -12.31 -0.93 -8.82
N TYR A 22 -11.49 0.10 -9.02
CA TYR A 22 -11.65 1.00 -10.15
C TYR A 22 -10.33 1.18 -10.86
N ASN A 23 -10.37 1.24 -12.18
CA ASN A 23 -9.18 1.49 -12.98
C ASN A 23 -8.81 2.96 -12.93
N PHE A 24 -7.51 3.22 -12.87
CA PHE A 24 -6.97 4.58 -12.89
C PHE A 24 -6.03 4.72 -14.06
N SER A 25 -6.04 5.91 -14.66
CA SER A 25 -5.15 6.19 -15.78
C SER A 25 -3.79 6.71 -15.35
N LEU A 26 -3.62 7.04 -14.07
CA LEU A 26 -2.34 7.53 -13.54
C LEU A 26 -1.44 6.36 -13.14
N THR A 27 -0.14 6.56 -13.24
CA THR A 27 0.81 5.58 -12.72
C THR A 27 0.91 5.72 -11.20
N LEU A 28 1.50 4.71 -10.54
CA LEU A 28 1.72 4.81 -9.10
C LEU A 28 2.66 5.96 -8.76
N ASP A 29 3.68 6.21 -9.58
CA ASP A 29 4.57 7.34 -9.35
C ASP A 29 3.84 8.67 -9.41
N GLU A 30 2.94 8.81 -10.37
CA GLU A 30 2.13 10.02 -10.47
C GLU A 30 1.22 10.18 -9.27
N LEU A 31 0.65 9.08 -8.78
CA LEU A 31 -0.20 9.11 -7.60
C LEU A 31 0.58 9.52 -6.36
N VAL A 32 1.81 9.03 -6.21
CA VAL A 32 2.65 9.43 -5.08
C VAL A 32 2.82 10.94 -5.05
N ASP A 33 2.98 11.55 -6.22
CA ASP A 33 3.15 13.00 -6.30
C ASP A 33 1.88 13.78 -5.98
N CYS A 34 0.72 13.15 -6.17
CA CYS A 34 -0.57 13.82 -5.97
C CYS A 34 -1.16 13.61 -4.59
N LEU A 35 -0.82 12.52 -3.93
CA LEU A 35 -1.46 12.15 -2.67
C LEU A 35 -0.67 12.67 -1.47
N ASN A 36 -1.38 12.79 -0.35
CA ASN A 36 -0.77 13.24 0.90
C ASN A 36 0.23 12.17 1.38
N PRO A 37 1.52 12.49 1.48
CA PRO A 37 2.52 11.50 1.85
C PRO A 37 2.40 11.01 3.30
N SER A 38 1.69 11.73 4.15
CA SER A 38 1.47 11.22 5.50
C SER A 38 0.36 10.18 5.53
N LEU A 39 -0.46 10.09 4.50
CA LEU A 39 -1.57 9.15 4.43
C LEU A 39 -1.31 7.94 3.54
N PHE A 40 -0.41 8.04 2.58
CA PHE A 40 -0.13 6.97 1.64
C PHE A 40 1.36 6.71 1.54
N PHE A 41 1.73 5.44 1.41
CA PHE A 41 3.13 5.05 1.31
C PHE A 41 3.32 4.02 0.20
N ARG A 42 4.33 4.21 -0.64
CA ARG A 42 4.68 3.27 -1.69
C ARG A 42 5.52 2.16 -1.08
N VAL A 43 4.92 0.99 -0.85
CA VAL A 43 5.61 -0.08 -0.11
C VAL A 43 6.49 -0.94 -1.02
N ASN A 44 6.15 -1.00 -2.28
CA ASN A 44 6.98 -1.68 -3.28
C ASN A 44 6.57 -1.19 -4.66
N ARG A 45 7.04 -1.85 -5.70
CA ARG A 45 6.76 -1.40 -7.07
C ARG A 45 5.30 -1.50 -7.46
N GLN A 46 4.55 -2.37 -6.80
CA GLN A 46 3.19 -2.68 -7.19
C GLN A 46 2.11 -2.11 -6.28
N PHE A 47 2.47 -1.68 -5.08
CA PHE A 47 1.47 -1.26 -4.10
C PHE A 47 1.74 0.10 -3.49
N LEU A 48 0.68 0.89 -3.38
CA LEU A 48 0.66 2.19 -2.72
C LEU A 48 -0.48 2.12 -1.70
N ILE A 49 -0.17 2.14 -0.41
CA ILE A 49 -1.09 1.76 0.66
C ILE A 49 -1.50 2.96 1.50
N SER A 50 -2.79 3.03 1.84
CA SER A 50 -3.29 4.02 2.78
C SER A 50 -2.92 3.60 4.22
N ARG A 51 -2.48 4.56 5.02
CA ARG A 51 -2.17 4.29 6.43
C ARG A 51 -3.35 3.67 7.16
N GLU A 52 -4.54 4.18 6.90
CA GLU A 52 -5.73 3.73 7.62
C GLU A 52 -6.17 2.33 7.23
N ALA A 53 -5.69 1.82 6.11
CA ALA A 53 -6.05 0.48 5.69
C ALA A 53 -5.23 -0.60 6.42
N ILE A 54 -4.15 -0.22 7.07
CA ILE A 54 -3.23 -1.17 7.70
C ILE A 54 -3.77 -1.59 9.06
N LYS A 55 -3.98 -2.89 9.22
CA LYS A 55 -4.41 -3.45 10.50
C LYS A 55 -3.20 -3.72 11.39
N ASP A 56 -2.26 -4.48 10.88
CA ASP A 56 -1.02 -4.79 11.62
C ASP A 56 0.01 -5.31 10.64
N LEU A 57 1.17 -5.65 11.16
CA LEU A 57 2.33 -6.07 10.38
C LEU A 57 2.85 -7.38 10.91
N ASP A 58 3.39 -8.21 10.01
CA ASP A 58 4.10 -9.43 10.38
C ASP A 58 5.52 -9.38 9.82
N LEU A 59 6.43 -10.02 10.51
CA LEU A 59 7.77 -10.19 9.97
C LEU A 59 7.72 -11.18 8.81
N TRP A 60 8.54 -10.94 7.81
CA TRP A 60 8.57 -11.76 6.61
C TRP A 60 10.02 -12.13 6.29
N PHE A 61 10.18 -13.07 5.38
CA PHE A 61 11.50 -13.52 4.98
C PHE A 61 12.38 -12.38 4.50
N ASN A 62 13.69 -12.51 4.66
CA ASN A 62 14.68 -11.55 4.18
C ASN A 62 14.48 -10.16 4.77
N SER A 63 14.10 -10.08 6.04
CA SER A 63 13.96 -8.82 6.76
C SER A 63 12.90 -7.90 6.18
N ARG A 64 11.93 -8.46 5.47
CA ARG A 64 10.79 -7.69 4.94
C ARG A 64 9.64 -7.72 5.93
N LEU A 65 8.64 -6.92 5.66
CA LEU A 65 7.41 -6.89 6.45
C LEU A 65 6.23 -7.25 5.55
N SER A 66 5.28 -7.97 6.14
CA SER A 66 4.02 -8.28 5.49
C SER A 66 2.94 -7.40 6.12
N ILE A 67 2.13 -6.76 5.30
CA ILE A 67 1.07 -5.87 5.77
C ILE A 67 -0.25 -6.61 5.77
N ASN A 68 -0.94 -6.58 6.91
CA ASN A 68 -2.31 -7.10 7.00
C ASN A 68 -3.27 -5.93 6.93
N LEU A 69 -4.28 -6.04 6.08
CA LEU A 69 -5.25 -4.98 5.85
C LEU A 69 -6.54 -5.27 6.62
N HIS A 70 -7.24 -4.19 7.01
CA HIS A 70 -8.52 -4.33 7.72
C HIS A 70 -9.59 -4.98 6.86
N HIS A 71 -9.64 -4.64 5.58
CA HIS A 71 -10.75 -5.02 4.71
C HIS A 71 -10.27 -5.71 3.44
N SER A 72 -9.33 -6.62 3.57
CA SER A 72 -8.73 -7.22 2.38
C SER A 72 -9.55 -8.37 1.84
N ARG A 73 -9.77 -8.35 0.55
CA ARG A 73 -10.27 -9.49 -0.21
C ARG A 73 -9.27 -9.94 -1.25
N MET A 74 -8.07 -9.36 -1.18
CA MET A 74 -7.02 -9.69 -2.12
C MET A 74 -6.36 -10.98 -1.73
N THR A 75 -6.03 -11.78 -2.73
CA THR A 75 -5.28 -13.01 -2.50
C THR A 75 -3.79 -12.77 -2.47
N GLU A 76 -3.36 -11.63 -2.99
CA GLU A 76 -1.94 -11.29 -3.04
C GLU A 76 -1.49 -10.73 -1.71
N LYS A 77 -0.29 -11.16 -1.29
CA LYS A 77 0.30 -10.65 -0.08
C LYS A 77 0.93 -9.29 -0.34
N VAL A 78 0.71 -8.35 0.56
CA VAL A 78 1.29 -7.02 0.44
C VAL A 78 2.56 -6.97 1.25
N LEU A 79 3.68 -6.84 0.57
CA LEU A 79 4.99 -6.86 1.23
C LEU A 79 5.70 -5.52 1.07
N VAL A 80 6.34 -5.08 2.15
CA VAL A 80 7.21 -3.92 2.09
C VAL A 80 8.56 -4.40 1.57
N SER A 81 9.07 -3.79 0.50
CA SER A 81 10.35 -4.20 -0.05
C SER A 81 11.46 -3.95 0.96
N LYS A 82 12.49 -4.79 0.91
CA LYS A 82 13.58 -4.71 1.88
C LYS A 82 14.17 -3.31 1.98
N ALA A 83 14.35 -2.67 0.83
CA ALA A 83 14.97 -1.33 0.80
C ALA A 83 14.10 -0.26 1.45
N ARG A 84 12.80 -0.52 1.61
CA ARG A 84 11.87 0.48 2.14
C ARG A 84 11.43 0.22 3.56
N VAL A 85 11.89 -0.87 4.18
CA VAL A 85 11.42 -1.25 5.51
C VAL A 85 11.68 -0.17 6.55
N ALA A 86 12.89 0.40 6.56
CA ALA A 86 13.22 1.43 7.54
C ALA A 86 12.36 2.67 7.39
N GLU A 87 12.19 3.14 6.16
CA GLU A 87 11.33 4.29 5.88
C GLU A 87 9.88 3.99 6.27
N PHE A 88 9.43 2.78 5.95
CA PHE A 88 8.05 2.41 6.23
C PHE A 88 7.77 2.40 7.73
N LYS A 89 8.69 1.83 8.51
CA LYS A 89 8.51 1.79 9.97
C LYS A 89 8.41 3.19 10.54
N GLU A 90 9.27 4.08 10.07
CA GLU A 90 9.27 5.46 10.54
C GLU A 90 7.96 6.15 10.15
N TRP A 91 7.53 5.96 8.93
CA TRP A 91 6.30 6.55 8.44
C TRP A 91 5.08 6.02 9.21
N PHE A 92 5.03 4.70 9.43
CA PHE A 92 3.87 4.07 10.07
C PHE A 92 3.77 4.44 11.55
N SER A 93 4.90 4.62 12.22
CA SER A 93 4.88 4.96 13.64
C SER A 93 4.71 6.47 13.87
N SER A 94 4.83 7.26 12.83
CA SER A 94 4.62 8.69 12.90
C SER A 94 3.13 8.97 13.07
N LYS A 95 2.75 9.73 14.08
CA LYS A 95 1.34 10.03 14.33
C LYS A 95 0.94 11.33 13.68
N LYS A 96 -0.24 11.34 13.11
CA LYS A 96 -0.75 12.55 12.48
C LYS A 96 -2.20 12.73 12.81
#